data_e0a575ebf47c0c82890f692913312140
#
_entry.id   e0a575ebf47c0c82890f692913312140
#
_cell.length_a   1.000
_cell.length_b   1.000
_cell.length_c   1.000
_cell.angle_alpha   90.00
_cell.angle_beta   90.00
_cell.angle_gamma   90.00
#
_symmetry.space_group_name_H-M   'P 1'
#
loop_
_entity.id
_entity.type
_entity.pdbx_description
1 polymer ?
#
loop_
_entity_poly.entity_id
_entity_poly.type
_entity_poly.pdbx_seq_one_letter_code
_entity_poly.pdbx_strand_id
1 'polypeptide(L)'
;MKVDKNQIRFIVDIVDHCNLNCKGCGHFSPLAPKSFLDIETFENDLRRLNGLLNGNIYCFELMGGEALLHPQLEDFIDITAQYVSGMKHLCTNGVLLSKIPDRIYQLCAQTGTTICVTMYPINIDWNEINRKANFYGTKLYQIKTVGESEKKWFKNPRDQNGNQNVEENFNSCFWKARCIVLEQGRVSSCVVPFKAKFFQNYFKSNVFDTTEQNSIDIYKAKDIDEIVEFLNKPIPCCRYCLPNKEEQIQWGVSKKDISEWI
;
A
#
# COMPACT_ATOMS: atom_id res chain seq x y z
N MET A 1 7.63 13.85 -11.11
CA MET A 1 8.17 12.56 -11.61
C MET A 1 7.09 11.91 -12.45
N LYS A 2 7.46 11.30 -13.58
CA LYS A 2 6.53 10.51 -14.42
C LYS A 2 6.72 9.02 -14.14
N VAL A 3 5.66 8.25 -14.32
CA VAL A 3 5.72 6.79 -14.29
C VAL A 3 6.45 6.29 -15.52
N ASP A 4 7.47 5.47 -15.31
CA ASP A 4 8.24 4.78 -16.37
C ASP A 4 7.85 3.30 -16.35
N LYS A 5 7.45 2.75 -17.50
CA LYS A 5 7.01 1.37 -17.61
C LYS A 5 8.04 0.33 -17.13
N ASN A 6 9.33 0.68 -17.20
CA ASN A 6 10.40 -0.21 -16.76
C ASN A 6 10.71 -0.12 -15.26
N GLN A 7 10.07 0.81 -14.54
CA GLN A 7 10.34 1.07 -13.12
C GLN A 7 9.06 1.22 -12.28
N ILE A 8 7.97 0.59 -12.72
CA ILE A 8 6.72 0.64 -11.97
C ILE A 8 6.87 -0.19 -10.67
N ARG A 9 6.54 0.46 -9.55
CA ARG A 9 6.38 -0.17 -8.26
C ARG A 9 4.90 -0.37 -8.01
N PHE A 10 4.44 -1.60 -8.09
CA PHE A 10 3.07 -1.97 -7.77
C PHE A 10 2.94 -2.29 -6.28
N ILE A 11 1.83 -1.88 -5.72
CA ILE A 11 1.44 -2.15 -4.33
C ILE A 11 0.10 -2.89 -4.36
N VAL A 12 -0.03 -3.94 -3.57
CA VAL A 12 -1.30 -4.64 -3.35
C VAL A 12 -1.60 -4.74 -1.87
N ASP A 13 -2.80 -4.32 -1.48
CA ASP A 13 -3.29 -4.52 -0.11
C ASP A 13 -3.93 -5.90 0.00
N ILE A 14 -3.20 -6.86 0.57
CA ILE A 14 -3.72 -8.22 0.78
C ILE A 14 -4.62 -8.33 2.03
N VAL A 15 -4.59 -7.32 2.90
CA VAL A 15 -5.42 -7.21 4.11
C VAL A 15 -5.88 -5.76 4.27
N ASP A 16 -7.18 -5.53 4.49
CA ASP A 16 -7.68 -4.16 4.68
C ASP A 16 -7.53 -3.65 6.13
N HIS A 17 -7.72 -4.53 7.12
CA HIS A 17 -7.61 -4.17 8.53
C HIS A 17 -6.17 -4.22 9.05
N CYS A 18 -5.92 -3.55 10.18
CA CYS A 18 -4.60 -3.47 10.79
C CYS A 18 -4.66 -3.66 12.31
N ASN A 19 -3.67 -4.33 12.88
CA ASN A 19 -3.52 -4.48 14.32
C ASN A 19 -3.00 -3.21 15.03
N LEU A 20 -2.43 -2.26 14.28
CA LEU A 20 -1.86 -1.03 14.83
C LEU A 20 -2.85 0.14 14.84
N ASN A 21 -3.75 0.19 13.86
CA ASN A 21 -4.83 1.18 13.77
C ASN A 21 -4.35 2.64 13.92
N CYS A 22 -3.32 3.04 13.18
CA CYS A 22 -2.73 4.37 13.28
C CYS A 22 -3.73 5.49 12.97
N LYS A 23 -3.68 6.56 13.77
CA LYS A 23 -4.39 7.81 13.53
C LYS A 23 -4.02 8.39 12.15
N GLY A 24 -5.01 8.82 11.38
CA GLY A 24 -4.80 9.42 10.05
C GLY A 24 -4.26 8.45 9.00
N CYS A 25 -4.44 7.13 9.16
CA CYS A 25 -3.98 6.13 8.21
C CYS A 25 -4.53 6.38 6.80
N GLY A 26 -3.63 6.52 5.81
CA GLY A 26 -4.00 6.79 4.41
C GLY A 26 -4.78 5.67 3.71
N HIS A 27 -4.67 4.42 4.21
CA HIS A 27 -5.45 3.26 3.75
C HIS A 27 -6.79 3.12 4.47
N PHE A 28 -7.13 4.02 5.38
CA PHE A 28 -8.34 3.95 6.21
C PHE A 28 -8.51 2.64 6.98
N SER A 29 -7.43 1.91 7.24
CA SER A 29 -7.47 0.60 7.89
C SER A 29 -8.13 0.56 9.26
N PRO A 30 -8.08 1.64 10.10
CA PRO A 30 -8.86 1.68 11.35
C PRO A 30 -10.37 1.59 11.14
N LEU A 31 -10.87 1.98 9.96
CA LEU A 31 -12.28 1.98 9.60
C LEU A 31 -12.69 0.75 8.79
N ALA A 32 -11.71 -0.01 8.31
CA ALA A 32 -11.94 -1.19 7.49
C ALA A 32 -12.50 -2.37 8.32
N PRO A 33 -13.43 -3.15 7.76
CA PRO A 33 -13.81 -4.43 8.34
C PRO A 33 -12.65 -5.42 8.22
N LYS A 34 -12.72 -6.51 8.98
CA LYS A 34 -11.79 -7.63 8.81
C LYS A 34 -12.05 -8.26 7.45
N SER A 35 -11.11 -8.07 6.52
CA SER A 35 -11.18 -8.59 5.15
C SER A 35 -9.81 -8.94 4.62
N PHE A 36 -9.79 -9.88 3.69
CA PHE A 36 -8.60 -10.44 3.07
C PHE A 36 -8.82 -10.50 1.56
N LEU A 37 -7.76 -10.23 0.80
CA LEU A 37 -7.78 -10.44 -0.64
C LEU A 37 -7.84 -11.94 -0.95
N ASP A 38 -8.70 -12.31 -1.88
CA ASP A 38 -8.79 -13.67 -2.36
C ASP A 38 -7.55 -14.06 -3.18
N ILE A 39 -7.02 -15.27 -2.93
CA ILE A 39 -5.77 -15.72 -3.53
C ILE A 39 -5.88 -15.95 -5.05
N GLU A 40 -7.02 -16.43 -5.53
CA GLU A 40 -7.26 -16.66 -6.96
C GLU A 40 -7.34 -15.34 -7.72
N THR A 41 -8.04 -14.36 -7.14
CA THR A 41 -8.10 -12.98 -7.67
C THR A 41 -6.70 -12.39 -7.77
N PHE A 42 -5.90 -12.52 -6.71
CA PHE A 42 -4.53 -12.02 -6.67
C PHE A 42 -3.64 -12.66 -7.75
N GLU A 43 -3.68 -13.98 -7.87
CA GLU A 43 -2.87 -14.70 -8.86
C GLU A 43 -3.25 -14.32 -10.29
N ASN A 44 -4.56 -14.21 -10.57
CA ASN A 44 -5.05 -13.81 -11.89
C ASN A 44 -4.59 -12.40 -12.26
N ASP A 45 -4.70 -11.45 -11.32
CA ASP A 45 -4.27 -10.06 -11.51
C ASP A 45 -2.75 -9.98 -11.76
N LEU A 46 -1.96 -10.70 -10.98
CA LEU A 46 -0.51 -10.69 -11.10
C LEU A 46 -0.05 -11.37 -12.42
N ARG A 47 -0.70 -12.46 -12.81
CA ARG A 47 -0.48 -13.13 -14.10
C ARG A 47 -0.77 -12.19 -15.27
N ARG A 48 -1.89 -11.43 -15.19
CA ARG A 48 -2.24 -10.45 -16.20
C ARG A 48 -1.21 -9.33 -16.29
N LEU A 49 -0.80 -8.74 -15.18
CA LEU A 49 0.26 -7.72 -15.15
C LEU A 49 1.58 -8.24 -15.70
N ASN A 50 1.96 -9.45 -15.31
CA ASN A 50 3.18 -10.09 -15.82
C ASN A 50 3.15 -10.23 -17.34
N GLY A 51 2.00 -10.60 -17.92
CA GLY A 51 1.81 -10.67 -19.35
C GLY A 51 1.93 -9.29 -20.04
N LEU A 52 1.32 -8.23 -19.47
CA LEU A 52 1.41 -6.87 -19.98
C LEU A 52 2.83 -6.30 -19.96
N LEU A 53 3.65 -6.72 -19.00
CA LEU A 53 5.04 -6.30 -18.81
C LEU A 53 6.06 -7.28 -19.42
N ASN A 54 5.61 -8.28 -20.19
CA ASN A 54 6.47 -9.30 -20.79
C ASN A 54 7.44 -9.95 -19.77
N GLY A 55 6.95 -10.26 -18.58
CA GLY A 55 7.75 -10.88 -17.51
C GLY A 55 8.60 -9.91 -16.69
N ASN A 56 8.58 -8.60 -16.97
CA ASN A 56 9.49 -7.62 -16.38
C ASN A 56 8.81 -6.73 -15.34
N ILE A 57 8.21 -7.32 -14.30
CA ILE A 57 7.70 -6.54 -13.16
C ILE A 57 8.89 -6.07 -12.34
N TYR A 58 9.13 -4.75 -12.30
CA TYR A 58 10.28 -4.12 -11.63
C TYR A 58 10.25 -4.24 -10.11
N CYS A 59 9.10 -3.95 -9.49
CA CYS A 59 8.92 -4.04 -8.05
C CYS A 59 7.46 -4.34 -7.71
N PHE A 60 7.26 -5.24 -6.75
CA PHE A 60 5.94 -5.61 -6.26
C PHE A 60 5.94 -5.68 -4.74
N GLU A 61 4.98 -5.02 -4.10
CA GLU A 61 4.89 -4.88 -2.65
C GLU A 61 3.59 -5.50 -2.12
N LEU A 62 3.72 -6.56 -1.34
CA LEU A 62 2.63 -7.11 -0.54
C LEU A 62 2.48 -6.25 0.71
N MET A 63 1.36 -5.56 0.84
CA MET A 63 1.08 -4.71 2.00
C MET A 63 -0.40 -4.74 2.39
N GLY A 64 -0.93 -3.66 2.91
CA GLY A 64 -2.33 -3.51 3.29
C GLY A 64 -2.45 -2.72 4.59
N GLY A 65 -3.45 -3.04 5.40
CA GLY A 65 -3.46 -2.62 6.78
C GLY A 65 -2.28 -3.23 7.53
N GLU A 66 -2.27 -4.57 7.64
CA GLU A 66 -1.10 -5.34 8.08
C GLU A 66 -1.05 -6.68 7.35
N ALA A 67 -0.07 -6.83 6.46
CA ALA A 67 0.06 -8.01 5.62
C ALA A 67 0.26 -9.32 6.40
N LEU A 68 0.96 -9.27 7.54
CA LEU A 68 1.20 -10.45 8.39
C LEU A 68 -0.06 -11.03 9.06
N LEU A 69 -1.20 -10.38 8.91
CA LEU A 69 -2.50 -10.91 9.37
C LEU A 69 -3.16 -11.84 8.35
N HIS A 70 -2.65 -11.91 7.12
CA HIS A 70 -3.26 -12.76 6.09
C HIS A 70 -3.06 -14.24 6.40
N PRO A 71 -4.13 -15.06 6.47
CA PRO A 71 -4.02 -16.47 6.83
C PRO A 71 -3.26 -17.32 5.79
N GLN A 72 -3.22 -16.89 4.54
CA GLN A 72 -2.54 -17.55 3.42
C GLN A 72 -1.30 -16.76 2.96
N LEU A 73 -0.61 -16.05 3.87
CA LEU A 73 0.52 -15.18 3.51
C LEU A 73 1.62 -15.91 2.73
N GLU A 74 1.87 -17.20 3.05
CA GLU A 74 2.86 -18.02 2.35
C GLU A 74 2.53 -18.13 0.86
N ASP A 75 1.27 -18.40 0.52
CA ASP A 75 0.83 -18.51 -0.88
C ASP A 75 1.02 -17.19 -1.64
N PHE A 76 0.76 -16.05 -1.00
CA PHE A 76 1.00 -14.73 -1.61
C PHE A 76 2.48 -14.48 -1.90
N ILE A 77 3.37 -14.89 -1.00
CA ILE A 77 4.83 -14.77 -1.20
C ILE A 77 5.28 -15.67 -2.36
N ASP A 78 4.82 -16.93 -2.41
CA ASP A 78 5.18 -17.88 -3.46
C ASP A 78 4.67 -17.43 -4.83
N ILE A 79 3.40 -17.02 -4.93
CA ILE A 79 2.82 -16.52 -6.19
C ILE A 79 3.56 -15.25 -6.65
N THR A 80 3.88 -14.35 -5.72
CA THR A 80 4.67 -13.16 -6.07
C THR A 80 6.03 -13.55 -6.63
N ALA A 81 6.71 -14.53 -6.04
CA ALA A 81 8.01 -15.01 -6.52
C ALA A 81 7.93 -15.65 -7.90
N GLN A 82 6.82 -16.30 -8.22
CA GLN A 82 6.60 -16.94 -9.52
C GLN A 82 6.48 -15.93 -10.67
N TYR A 83 5.81 -14.81 -10.44
CA TYR A 83 5.49 -13.85 -11.50
C TYR A 83 6.35 -12.58 -11.50
N VAL A 84 7.05 -12.26 -10.41
CA VAL A 84 7.83 -11.03 -10.27
C VAL A 84 9.31 -11.31 -10.41
N SER A 85 9.90 -10.87 -11.52
CA SER A 85 11.33 -10.99 -11.79
C SER A 85 12.20 -10.01 -10.99
N GLY A 86 11.64 -8.83 -10.66
CA GLY A 86 12.32 -7.77 -9.95
C GLY A 86 12.25 -7.86 -8.43
N MET A 87 12.22 -6.70 -7.79
CA MET A 87 12.16 -6.59 -6.32
C MET A 87 10.81 -7.05 -5.78
N LYS A 88 10.84 -7.85 -4.72
CA LYS A 88 9.68 -8.34 -3.98
C LYS A 88 9.77 -7.88 -2.55
N HIS A 89 8.73 -7.19 -2.07
CA HIS A 89 8.69 -6.66 -0.73
C HIS A 89 7.47 -7.17 0.03
N LEU A 90 7.68 -7.57 1.28
CA LEU A 90 6.63 -7.80 2.26
C LEU A 90 6.67 -6.64 3.25
N CYS A 91 5.70 -5.74 3.15
CA CYS A 91 5.63 -4.53 3.96
C CYS A 91 4.80 -4.77 5.23
N THR A 92 5.35 -4.41 6.38
CA THR A 92 4.73 -4.65 7.69
C THR A 92 5.03 -3.53 8.68
N ASN A 93 4.18 -3.39 9.70
CA ASN A 93 4.44 -2.54 10.86
C ASN A 93 5.37 -3.21 11.89
N GLY A 94 5.76 -4.47 11.69
CA GLY A 94 6.72 -5.20 12.50
C GLY A 94 6.20 -5.81 13.80
N VAL A 95 5.00 -5.44 14.27
CA VAL A 95 4.45 -5.90 15.58
C VAL A 95 4.40 -7.42 15.70
N LEU A 96 4.12 -8.10 14.60
CA LEU A 96 3.95 -9.55 14.58
C LEU A 96 5.24 -10.31 14.23
N LEU A 97 6.29 -9.64 13.72
CA LEU A 97 7.47 -10.31 13.19
C LEU A 97 8.14 -11.28 14.17
N SER A 98 8.29 -10.91 15.44
CA SER A 98 8.88 -11.84 16.44
C SER A 98 8.05 -13.10 16.66
N LYS A 99 6.75 -13.09 16.32
CA LYS A 99 5.77 -14.13 16.63
C LYS A 99 5.30 -14.94 15.43
N ILE A 100 5.56 -14.48 14.20
CA ILE A 100 5.17 -15.22 12.99
C ILE A 100 5.96 -16.54 12.88
N PRO A 101 5.39 -17.55 12.20
CA PRO A 101 6.09 -18.80 11.93
C PRO A 101 7.44 -18.56 11.25
N ASP A 102 8.43 -19.32 11.64
CA ASP A 102 9.78 -19.29 11.04
C ASP A 102 9.75 -19.57 9.53
N ARG A 103 8.76 -20.33 9.08
CA ARG A 103 8.50 -20.61 7.67
C ARG A 103 8.40 -19.35 6.81
N ILE A 104 7.82 -18.27 7.34
CA ILE A 104 7.72 -16.98 6.60
C ILE A 104 9.12 -16.40 6.34
N TYR A 105 10.01 -16.45 7.34
CA TYR A 105 11.39 -16.00 7.15
C TYR A 105 12.13 -16.87 6.11
N GLN A 106 12.00 -18.18 6.22
CA GLN A 106 12.60 -19.12 5.26
C GLN A 106 12.11 -18.84 3.84
N LEU A 107 10.81 -18.66 3.67
CA LEU A 107 10.21 -18.42 2.37
C LEU A 107 10.67 -17.08 1.77
N CYS A 108 10.69 -16.01 2.57
CA CYS A 108 11.23 -14.72 2.13
C CYS A 108 12.71 -14.84 1.68
N ALA A 109 13.54 -15.62 2.39
CA ALA A 109 14.91 -15.84 2.00
C ALA A 109 15.01 -16.62 0.67
N GLN A 110 14.24 -17.71 0.53
CA GLN A 110 14.22 -18.59 -0.66
C GLN A 110 13.74 -17.84 -1.92
N THR A 111 12.75 -16.98 -1.77
CA THR A 111 12.16 -16.22 -2.88
C THR A 111 12.86 -14.88 -3.17
N GLY A 112 13.82 -14.50 -2.32
CA GLY A 112 14.48 -13.18 -2.40
C GLY A 112 13.55 -12.03 -2.03
N THR A 113 12.47 -12.29 -1.28
CA THR A 113 11.55 -11.28 -0.78
C THR A 113 12.18 -10.55 0.40
N THR A 114 12.23 -9.22 0.32
CA THR A 114 12.71 -8.38 1.43
C THR A 114 11.56 -8.02 2.35
N ILE A 115 11.72 -8.25 3.65
CA ILE A 115 10.77 -7.76 4.64
C ILE A 115 11.06 -6.28 4.92
N CYS A 116 10.11 -5.42 4.56
CA CYS A 116 10.21 -3.97 4.73
C CYS A 116 9.40 -3.56 5.96
N VAL A 117 10.07 -3.11 7.01
CA VAL A 117 9.44 -2.75 8.28
C VAL A 117 9.32 -1.24 8.40
N THR A 118 8.09 -0.73 8.45
CA THR A 118 7.84 0.68 8.75
C THR A 118 8.04 0.91 10.25
N MET A 119 8.97 1.81 10.57
CA MET A 119 9.37 2.11 11.95
C MET A 119 8.37 3.04 12.60
N TYR A 120 7.43 2.48 13.36
CA TYR A 120 6.53 3.22 14.23
C TYR A 120 7.13 3.43 15.62
N PRO A 121 6.73 4.46 16.38
CA PRO A 121 7.24 4.74 17.72
C PRO A 121 6.64 3.78 18.77
N ILE A 122 6.83 2.50 18.57
CA ILE A 122 6.35 1.38 19.39
C ILE A 122 7.50 0.45 19.73
N ASN A 123 7.36 -0.29 20.81
CA ASN A 123 8.35 -1.30 21.18
C ASN A 123 8.18 -2.56 20.32
N ILE A 124 9.24 -2.94 19.64
CA ILE A 124 9.34 -4.17 18.87
C ILE A 124 10.57 -4.95 19.36
N ASP A 125 10.44 -6.26 19.45
CA ASP A 125 11.55 -7.13 19.80
C ASP A 125 12.52 -7.32 18.61
N TRP A 126 13.35 -6.30 18.40
CA TRP A 126 14.34 -6.32 17.33
C TRP A 126 15.41 -7.40 17.50
N ASN A 127 15.71 -7.82 18.74
CA ASN A 127 16.69 -8.87 19.00
C ASN A 127 16.21 -10.19 18.40
N GLU A 128 14.96 -10.55 18.68
CA GLU A 128 14.37 -11.78 18.14
C GLU A 128 14.16 -11.69 16.62
N ILE A 129 13.69 -10.56 16.10
CA ILE A 129 13.51 -10.35 14.66
C ILE A 129 14.85 -10.49 13.93
N ASN A 130 15.89 -9.81 14.38
CA ASN A 130 17.22 -9.90 13.77
C ASN A 130 17.82 -11.30 13.91
N ARG A 131 17.62 -11.98 15.05
CA ARG A 131 18.04 -13.37 15.24
C ARG A 131 17.44 -14.29 14.18
N LYS A 132 16.11 -14.22 13.99
CA LYS A 132 15.40 -15.03 12.98
C LYS A 132 15.86 -14.67 11.57
N ALA A 133 15.89 -13.38 11.23
CA ALA A 133 16.30 -12.94 9.90
C ALA A 133 17.72 -13.39 9.54
N ASN A 134 18.67 -13.26 10.46
CA ASN A 134 20.04 -13.71 10.26
C ASN A 134 20.13 -15.23 10.13
N PHE A 135 19.40 -15.96 10.97
CA PHE A 135 19.41 -17.42 10.96
C PHE A 135 18.90 -18.00 9.61
N TYR A 136 17.85 -17.39 9.06
CA TYR A 136 17.27 -17.84 7.77
C TYR A 136 17.86 -17.12 6.55
N GLY A 137 18.70 -16.11 6.73
CA GLY A 137 19.25 -15.30 5.62
C GLY A 137 18.23 -14.35 4.99
N THR A 138 17.18 -13.98 5.73
CA THR A 138 16.12 -13.09 5.25
C THR A 138 16.59 -11.64 5.27
N LYS A 139 16.38 -10.93 4.16
CA LYS A 139 16.70 -9.49 4.09
C LYS A 139 15.64 -8.66 4.82
N LEU A 140 16.10 -7.79 5.72
CA LEU A 140 15.28 -6.79 6.39
C LEU A 140 15.65 -5.39 5.89
N TYR A 141 14.63 -4.57 5.65
CA TYR A 141 14.79 -3.16 5.36
C TYR A 141 13.89 -2.34 6.29
N GLN A 142 14.49 -1.41 7.04
CA GLN A 142 13.77 -0.53 7.95
C GLN A 142 13.42 0.76 7.25
N ILE A 143 12.13 1.02 7.07
CA ILE A 143 11.62 2.28 6.54
C ILE A 143 11.48 3.25 7.71
N LYS A 144 12.42 4.18 7.82
CA LYS A 144 12.38 5.20 8.86
C LYS A 144 11.28 6.22 8.57
N THR A 145 10.38 6.39 9.51
CA THR A 145 9.40 7.48 9.48
C THR A 145 10.01 8.74 10.06
N VAL A 146 9.54 9.89 9.63
CA VAL A 146 10.03 11.18 10.14
C VAL A 146 9.75 11.27 11.63
N GLY A 147 10.79 11.53 12.44
CA GLY A 147 10.62 11.83 13.85
C GLY A 147 10.39 10.64 14.77
N GLU A 148 11.02 9.48 14.50
CA GLU A 148 10.96 8.30 15.38
C GLU A 148 11.23 8.64 16.86
N SER A 149 12.22 9.48 17.15
CA SER A 149 12.58 9.88 18.52
C SER A 149 11.51 10.77 19.19
N GLU A 150 10.67 11.43 18.40
CA GLU A 150 9.70 12.41 18.88
C GLU A 150 8.24 11.89 18.79
N LYS A 151 8.04 10.62 18.40
CA LYS A 151 6.72 10.03 18.15
C LYS A 151 5.88 10.84 17.17
N LYS A 152 6.54 11.52 16.23
CA LYS A 152 5.87 12.32 15.21
C LYS A 152 5.31 11.40 14.13
N TRP A 153 4.19 11.79 13.59
CA TRP A 153 3.51 11.19 12.47
C TRP A 153 3.01 12.30 11.55
N PHE A 154 2.48 11.97 10.42
CA PHE A 154 1.89 12.95 9.53
C PHE A 154 0.46 12.58 9.17
N LYS A 155 -0.35 13.59 9.01
CA LYS A 155 -1.69 13.53 8.47
C LYS A 155 -1.68 14.23 7.12
N ASN A 156 -2.29 13.62 6.13
CA ASN A 156 -2.56 14.26 4.85
C ASN A 156 -4.03 14.72 4.84
N PRO A 157 -4.33 15.96 5.24
CA PRO A 157 -5.70 16.44 5.33
C PRO A 157 -6.35 16.45 3.95
N ARG A 158 -7.69 16.30 3.95
CA ARG A 158 -8.48 16.24 2.73
C ARG A 158 -9.53 17.36 2.72
N ASP A 159 -9.77 17.90 1.54
CA ASP A 159 -10.88 18.84 1.32
C ASP A 159 -12.18 18.06 1.16
N GLN A 160 -13.09 18.21 2.11
CA GLN A 160 -14.38 17.52 2.09
C GLN A 160 -15.24 17.88 0.88
N ASN A 161 -15.10 19.09 0.33
CA ASN A 161 -15.93 19.61 -0.74
C ASN A 161 -15.38 19.25 -2.12
N GLY A 162 -14.13 18.77 -2.22
CA GLY A 162 -13.51 18.42 -3.48
C GLY A 162 -13.33 19.62 -4.44
N ASN A 163 -13.02 20.79 -3.91
CA ASN A 163 -12.92 22.04 -4.67
C ASN A 163 -11.48 22.36 -5.13
N GLN A 164 -10.55 21.43 -4.91
CA GLN A 164 -9.16 21.67 -5.25
C GLN A 164 -8.89 21.47 -6.74
N ASN A 165 -7.86 22.14 -7.25
CA ASN A 165 -7.42 22.01 -8.62
C ASN A 165 -6.77 20.62 -8.83
N VAL A 166 -7.37 19.82 -9.69
CA VAL A 166 -6.99 18.42 -9.96
C VAL A 166 -5.58 18.34 -10.56
N GLU A 167 -5.27 19.22 -11.53
CA GLU A 167 -3.98 19.25 -12.21
C GLU A 167 -2.83 19.69 -11.27
N GLU A 168 -3.05 20.75 -10.50
CA GLU A 168 -2.05 21.25 -9.55
C GLU A 168 -1.76 20.20 -8.47
N ASN A 169 -2.81 19.57 -7.93
CA ASN A 169 -2.66 18.52 -6.92
C ASN A 169 -1.95 17.30 -7.45
N PHE A 170 -2.29 16.85 -8.66
CA PHE A 170 -1.57 15.76 -9.30
C PHE A 170 -0.11 16.11 -9.53
N ASN A 171 0.17 17.31 -10.04
CA ASN A 171 1.55 17.71 -10.38
C ASN A 171 2.43 17.83 -9.12
N SER A 172 1.89 18.31 -8.00
CA SER A 172 2.60 18.44 -6.71
C SER A 172 2.62 17.15 -5.87
N CYS A 173 1.84 16.12 -6.23
CA CYS A 173 1.72 14.90 -5.45
C CYS A 173 3.05 14.13 -5.38
N PHE A 174 3.55 13.94 -4.16
CA PHE A 174 4.75 13.13 -3.90
C PHE A 174 4.55 11.64 -4.26
N TRP A 175 3.33 11.13 -4.09
CA TRP A 175 3.04 9.69 -4.16
C TRP A 175 2.70 9.20 -5.58
N LYS A 176 2.31 10.08 -6.51
CA LYS A 176 1.73 9.73 -7.83
C LYS A 176 2.51 8.74 -8.69
N ALA A 177 3.83 8.63 -8.52
CA ALA A 177 4.65 7.68 -9.26
C ALA A 177 5.38 6.68 -8.36
N ARG A 178 5.05 6.68 -7.06
CA ARG A 178 5.69 5.84 -6.05
C ARG A 178 4.76 4.80 -5.47
N CYS A 179 3.45 5.02 -5.55
CA CYS A 179 2.42 4.16 -4.98
C CYS A 179 1.40 3.82 -6.06
N ILE A 180 1.76 2.92 -6.98
CA ILE A 180 0.82 2.42 -7.98
C ILE A 180 0.09 1.23 -7.38
N VAL A 181 -1.19 1.42 -7.08
CA VAL A 181 -1.99 0.44 -6.37
C VAL A 181 -2.72 -0.46 -7.35
N LEU A 182 -2.58 -1.77 -7.17
CA LEU A 182 -3.38 -2.79 -7.81
C LEU A 182 -4.47 -3.24 -6.82
N GLU A 183 -5.72 -3.18 -7.24
CA GLU A 183 -6.85 -3.74 -6.48
C GLU A 183 -7.88 -4.35 -7.42
N GLN A 184 -8.10 -5.66 -7.31
CA GLN A 184 -9.14 -6.40 -8.02
C GLN A 184 -9.19 -6.08 -9.53
N GLY A 185 -8.06 -6.29 -10.21
CA GLY A 185 -7.96 -6.07 -11.66
C GLY A 185 -7.88 -4.61 -12.09
N ARG A 186 -7.76 -3.67 -11.17
CA ARG A 186 -7.69 -2.24 -11.48
C ARG A 186 -6.43 -1.61 -10.90
N VAL A 187 -5.87 -0.66 -11.64
CA VAL A 187 -4.65 0.05 -11.25
C VAL A 187 -4.90 1.55 -11.14
N SER A 188 -4.41 2.17 -10.07
CA SER A 188 -4.50 3.61 -9.83
C SER A 188 -3.17 4.18 -9.30
N SER A 189 -2.94 5.46 -9.57
CA SER A 189 -1.82 6.24 -9.00
C SER A 189 -2.04 6.65 -7.53
N CYS A 190 -3.16 6.23 -6.92
CA CYS A 190 -3.53 6.61 -5.56
C CYS A 190 -4.34 5.49 -4.89
N VAL A 191 -4.11 5.27 -3.60
CA VAL A 191 -4.86 4.28 -2.79
C VAL A 191 -6.28 4.78 -2.42
N VAL A 192 -6.47 6.08 -2.34
CA VAL A 192 -7.72 6.68 -1.83
C VAL A 192 -8.96 6.21 -2.60
N PRO A 193 -9.00 6.19 -3.94
CA PRO A 193 -10.19 5.72 -4.67
C PRO A 193 -10.66 4.33 -4.27
N PHE A 194 -9.74 3.46 -3.94
CA PHE A 194 -10.05 2.08 -3.57
C PHE A 194 -10.47 1.93 -2.09
N LYS A 195 -9.86 2.69 -1.21
CA LYS A 195 -10.02 2.52 0.24
C LYS A 195 -10.97 3.54 0.89
N ALA A 196 -11.30 4.63 0.21
CA ALA A 196 -12.24 5.63 0.72
C ALA A 196 -13.64 5.08 1.01
N LYS A 197 -14.00 3.94 0.42
CA LYS A 197 -15.21 3.18 0.75
C LYS A 197 -15.33 2.89 2.26
N PHE A 198 -14.22 2.68 2.96
CA PHE A 198 -14.22 2.45 4.42
C PHE A 198 -14.58 3.72 5.18
N PHE A 199 -14.03 4.87 4.75
CA PHE A 199 -14.39 6.18 5.29
C PHE A 199 -15.88 6.49 5.05
N GLN A 200 -16.33 6.35 3.82
CA GLN A 200 -17.71 6.60 3.41
C GLN A 200 -18.69 5.74 4.20
N ASN A 201 -18.41 4.44 4.33
CA ASN A 201 -19.28 3.50 5.05
C ASN A 201 -19.34 3.80 6.55
N TYR A 202 -18.20 4.15 7.16
CA TYR A 202 -18.13 4.38 8.60
C TYR A 202 -18.81 5.70 9.00
N PHE A 203 -18.49 6.79 8.29
CA PHE A 203 -19.01 8.13 8.60
C PHE A 203 -20.33 8.46 7.90
N LYS A 204 -20.87 7.53 7.09
CA LYS A 204 -22.08 7.80 6.26
C LYS A 204 -21.93 9.05 5.40
N SER A 205 -20.78 9.21 4.79
CA SER A 205 -20.34 10.36 4.02
C SER A 205 -20.14 10.02 2.57
N ASN A 206 -20.40 10.95 1.65
CA ASN A 206 -20.11 10.82 0.22
C ASN A 206 -18.84 11.59 -0.18
N VAL A 207 -17.98 11.93 0.77
CA VAL A 207 -16.68 12.53 0.50
C VAL A 207 -15.80 11.51 -0.22
N PHE A 208 -15.00 11.98 -1.14
CA PHE A 208 -14.16 11.23 -2.08
C PHE A 208 -14.91 10.67 -3.28
N ASP A 209 -14.28 10.81 -4.42
CA ASP A 209 -14.69 10.18 -5.67
C ASP A 209 -14.08 8.78 -5.73
N THR A 210 -14.94 7.77 -5.73
CA THR A 210 -14.57 6.35 -5.82
C THR A 210 -15.03 5.73 -7.15
N THR A 211 -15.35 6.57 -8.13
CA THR A 211 -15.79 6.12 -9.46
C THR A 211 -14.66 5.41 -10.22
N GLU A 212 -15.04 4.60 -11.21
CA GLU A 212 -14.09 3.85 -12.05
C GLU A 212 -13.10 4.74 -12.82
N GLN A 213 -13.42 6.03 -13.01
CA GLN A 213 -12.53 7.00 -13.68
C GLN A 213 -11.21 7.23 -12.92
N ASN A 214 -11.13 6.83 -11.65
CA ASN A 214 -9.93 6.93 -10.83
C ASN A 214 -8.93 5.78 -11.03
N SER A 215 -9.25 4.81 -11.86
CA SER A 215 -8.43 3.61 -12.08
C SER A 215 -8.60 3.07 -13.48
N ILE A 216 -7.64 2.31 -13.97
CA ILE A 216 -7.69 1.59 -15.23
C ILE A 216 -7.82 0.09 -15.00
N ASP A 217 -8.69 -0.58 -15.78
CA ASP A 217 -8.90 -2.02 -15.75
C ASP A 217 -7.78 -2.71 -16.54
N ILE A 218 -6.97 -3.53 -15.89
CA ILE A 218 -5.84 -4.20 -16.53
C ILE A 218 -6.26 -5.28 -17.52
N TYR A 219 -7.47 -5.82 -17.40
CA TYR A 219 -7.99 -6.83 -18.31
C TYR A 219 -8.52 -6.23 -19.62
N LYS A 220 -8.94 -4.95 -19.57
CA LYS A 220 -9.40 -4.20 -20.74
C LYS A 220 -8.27 -3.42 -21.40
N ALA A 221 -7.21 -3.09 -20.65
CA ALA A 221 -6.05 -2.40 -21.18
C ALA A 221 -5.42 -3.20 -22.33
N LYS A 222 -5.16 -2.53 -23.44
CA LYS A 222 -4.55 -3.11 -24.63
C LYS A 222 -3.11 -3.54 -24.37
N ASP A 223 -2.35 -2.66 -23.74
CA ASP A 223 -0.93 -2.84 -23.44
C ASP A 223 -0.51 -2.03 -22.19
N ILE A 224 0.74 -2.16 -21.82
CA ILE A 224 1.31 -1.42 -20.67
C ILE A 224 1.41 0.08 -20.95
N ASP A 225 1.56 0.51 -22.20
CA ASP A 225 1.71 1.92 -22.51
C ASP A 225 0.40 2.67 -22.28
N GLU A 226 -0.76 2.04 -22.50
CA GLU A 226 -2.08 2.59 -22.13
C GLU A 226 -2.21 2.79 -20.61
N ILE A 227 -1.74 1.82 -19.82
CA ILE A 227 -1.72 1.94 -18.36
C ILE A 227 -0.80 3.08 -17.93
N VAL A 228 0.40 3.17 -18.49
CA VAL A 228 1.37 4.24 -18.18
C VAL A 228 0.84 5.61 -18.57
N GLU A 229 0.16 5.71 -19.71
CA GLU A 229 -0.49 6.96 -20.13
C GLU A 229 -1.56 7.39 -19.11
N PHE A 230 -2.41 6.45 -18.64
CA PHE A 230 -3.39 6.71 -17.60
C PHE A 230 -2.72 7.17 -16.28
N LEU A 231 -1.71 6.46 -15.82
CA LEU A 231 -1.02 6.75 -14.57
C LEU A 231 -0.26 8.09 -14.57
N ASN A 232 0.03 8.64 -15.74
CA ASN A 232 0.66 9.94 -15.91
C ASN A 232 -0.34 11.10 -16.03
N LYS A 233 -1.64 10.83 -15.91
CA LYS A 233 -2.71 11.81 -15.92
C LYS A 233 -3.34 11.97 -14.53
N PRO A 234 -3.87 13.16 -14.22
CA PRO A 234 -4.62 13.34 -12.99
C PRO A 234 -5.91 12.52 -12.98
N ILE A 235 -6.31 12.10 -11.80
CA ILE A 235 -7.56 11.38 -11.56
C ILE A 235 -8.56 12.26 -10.80
N PRO A 236 -9.89 12.04 -10.96
CA PRO A 236 -10.91 12.86 -10.30
C PRO A 236 -10.73 12.98 -8.79
N CYS A 237 -10.23 11.94 -8.12
CA CYS A 237 -9.98 11.92 -6.68
C CYS A 237 -8.93 12.95 -6.23
N CYS A 238 -8.07 13.46 -7.11
CA CYS A 238 -7.08 14.49 -6.78
C CYS A 238 -7.71 15.79 -6.26
N ARG A 239 -9.00 16.06 -6.58
CA ARG A 239 -9.74 17.24 -6.08
C ARG A 239 -9.89 17.32 -4.56
N TYR A 240 -9.74 16.19 -3.88
CA TYR A 240 -9.86 16.12 -2.42
C TYR A 240 -8.52 16.26 -1.70
N CYS A 241 -7.40 16.33 -2.39
CA CYS A 241 -6.09 16.39 -1.79
C CYS A 241 -5.69 17.83 -1.40
N LEU A 242 -4.95 17.95 -0.30
CA LEU A 242 -4.30 19.18 0.15
C LEU A 242 -2.79 18.91 0.29
N PRO A 243 -2.06 18.67 -0.84
CA PRO A 243 -0.70 18.13 -0.80
C PRO A 243 0.33 19.04 -0.12
N ASN A 244 0.04 20.34 -0.02
CA ASN A 244 0.92 21.31 0.62
C ASN A 244 0.52 21.61 2.07
N LYS A 245 -0.43 20.86 2.63
CA LYS A 245 -0.96 21.03 3.99
C LYS A 245 -0.74 19.78 4.85
N GLU A 246 0.33 19.01 4.58
CA GLU A 246 0.71 17.92 5.46
C GLU A 246 0.93 18.44 6.87
N GLU A 247 0.21 17.86 7.83
CA GLU A 247 0.28 18.22 9.23
C GLU A 247 1.12 17.19 9.99
N GLN A 248 2.12 17.66 10.72
CA GLN A 248 2.77 16.81 11.71
C GLN A 248 1.85 16.64 12.92
N ILE A 249 1.55 15.40 13.23
CA ILE A 249 0.74 15.02 14.39
C ILE A 249 1.53 14.08 15.29
N GLN A 250 1.14 13.99 16.55
CA GLN A 250 1.64 12.95 17.41
C GLN A 250 1.07 11.60 16.97
N TRP A 251 1.93 10.61 16.80
CA TRP A 251 1.48 9.25 16.49
C TRP A 251 0.62 8.68 17.63
N GLY A 252 -0.38 7.93 17.27
CA GLY A 252 -1.26 7.24 18.21
C GLY A 252 -2.27 6.36 17.51
N VAL A 253 -3.00 5.59 18.30
CA VAL A 253 -4.11 4.78 17.81
C VAL A 253 -5.27 5.69 17.45
N SER A 254 -5.93 5.40 16.33
CA SER A 254 -7.11 6.11 15.85
C SER A 254 -8.26 6.04 16.88
N LYS A 255 -8.89 7.17 17.10
CA LYS A 255 -10.16 7.27 17.84
C LYS A 255 -11.37 7.13 16.92
N LYS A 256 -11.11 6.95 15.62
CA LYS A 256 -12.12 6.93 14.56
C LYS A 256 -12.94 8.23 14.52
N ASP A 257 -12.26 9.33 14.77
CA ASP A 257 -12.81 10.68 14.61
C ASP A 257 -12.57 11.16 13.18
N ILE A 258 -13.58 11.76 12.57
CA ILE A 258 -13.51 12.19 11.16
C ILE A 258 -12.36 13.20 10.92
N SER A 259 -12.05 14.02 11.93
CA SER A 259 -10.95 15.01 11.86
C SER A 259 -9.56 14.38 11.73
N GLU A 260 -9.43 13.05 11.88
CA GLU A 260 -8.16 12.37 11.65
C GLU A 260 -7.79 12.33 10.16
N TRP A 261 -8.75 12.48 9.26
CA TRP A 261 -8.55 12.41 7.80
C TRP A 261 -8.90 13.67 7.03
N ILE A 262 -9.72 14.54 7.62
CA ILE A 262 -10.23 15.77 6.98
C ILE A 262 -10.03 17.00 7.85
#